data_db8fb8b2ebff2d8b6c5ff021574bb2a0
#
_entry.id   db8fb8b2ebff2d8b6c5ff021574bb2a0
#
_cell.length_a   1.000
_cell.length_b   1.000
_cell.length_c   1.000
_cell.angle_alpha   90.00
_cell.angle_beta   90.00
_cell.angle_gamma   90.00
#
_symmetry.space_group_name_H-M   'P 1'
#
loop_
_entity.id
_entity.type
_entity.pdbx_description
1 polymer ?
#
loop_
_entity_poly.entity_id
_entity_poly.type
_entity_poly.pdbx_seq_one_letter_code
_entity_poly.pdbx_strand_id
1 'polypeptide(L)'
;RGGRAVKLSVQDLNSHYGPAHILFDVALDVNEGEAVALLGRNGAGKSTTFRSIVGLVAQRTGRIQFEGRDIESLPTHAIVRGGLGYVPEERRIFTDLTVEENLEVGRQPARPNAPQWTRERLFELFPNLAEMRSRPGGRMSGGEQQMLTIARTLMGNPSLVLLDEPSEGLSPKIVEQMVEAILAMKKAGVSLLVSEQNLHFARLISDRAYIIERGRICFSGTMAELDARPDIRDAHLAL
;
A
#
# COMPACT_ATOMS: atom_id res chain seq x y z
N ARG A 1 23.95 7.51 -13.97
CA ARG A 1 22.82 6.81 -13.32
C ARG A 1 21.64 7.78 -13.39
N GLY A 2 20.74 7.64 -14.38
CA GLY A 2 19.50 8.39 -14.42
C GLY A 2 18.63 7.98 -13.23
N GLY A 3 18.40 8.91 -12.29
CA GLY A 3 17.49 8.68 -11.17
C GLY A 3 16.09 8.39 -11.68
N ARG A 4 15.39 7.39 -11.09
CA ARG A 4 13.97 7.16 -11.35
C ARG A 4 13.17 8.42 -10.97
N ALA A 5 12.13 8.74 -11.71
CA ALA A 5 11.25 9.85 -11.36
C ALA A 5 10.53 9.56 -10.03
N VAL A 6 10.34 10.60 -9.22
CA VAL A 6 9.60 10.49 -7.96
C VAL A 6 8.10 10.36 -8.28
N LYS A 7 7.49 9.26 -7.85
CA LYS A 7 6.06 8.99 -8.02
C LYS A 7 5.21 9.59 -6.90
N LEU A 8 5.67 9.46 -5.65
CA LEU A 8 5.06 10.04 -4.46
C LEU A 8 6.12 10.76 -3.65
N SER A 9 5.84 11.98 -3.21
CA SER A 9 6.66 12.73 -2.24
C SER A 9 5.79 13.25 -1.13
N VAL A 10 6.19 13.00 0.10
CA VAL A 10 5.56 13.49 1.34
C VAL A 10 6.60 14.29 2.12
N GLN A 11 6.27 15.52 2.49
CA GLN A 11 7.16 16.45 3.19
C GLN A 11 6.44 17.09 4.37
N ASP A 12 7.09 17.09 5.52
CA ASP A 12 6.63 17.73 6.75
C ASP A 12 5.19 17.37 7.14
N LEU A 13 4.80 16.11 6.90
CA LEU A 13 3.44 15.64 7.17
C LEU A 13 3.19 15.56 8.68
N ASN A 14 2.27 16.36 9.13
CA ASN A 14 1.72 16.37 10.49
C ASN A 14 0.24 15.99 10.44
N SER A 15 -0.21 15.14 11.36
CA SER A 15 -1.60 14.65 11.37
C SER A 15 -2.14 14.51 12.77
N HIS A 16 -3.43 14.87 12.94
CA HIS A 16 -4.11 14.88 14.23
C HIS A 16 -5.46 14.15 14.16
N TYR A 17 -5.83 13.51 15.25
CA TYR A 17 -7.18 13.05 15.54
C TYR A 17 -7.70 13.85 16.76
N GLY A 18 -8.48 14.90 16.50
CA GLY A 18 -8.86 15.84 17.54
C GLY A 18 -7.61 16.46 18.20
N PRO A 19 -7.47 16.39 19.53
CA PRO A 19 -6.30 16.94 20.22
C PRO A 19 -5.03 16.08 20.11
N ALA A 20 -5.15 14.84 19.65
CA ALA A 20 -4.02 13.91 19.58
C ALA A 20 -3.18 14.15 18.32
N HIS A 21 -1.94 14.60 18.48
CA HIS A 21 -0.95 14.70 17.41
C HIS A 21 -0.29 13.34 17.20
N ILE A 22 -0.46 12.76 16.03
CA ILE A 22 -0.03 11.39 15.72
C ILE A 22 1.21 11.35 14.84
N LEU A 23 1.29 12.19 13.81
CA LEU A 23 2.43 12.25 12.90
C LEU A 23 3.16 13.58 13.07
N PHE A 24 4.48 13.52 13.16
CA PHE A 24 5.35 14.64 13.40
C PHE A 24 6.40 14.74 12.29
N ASP A 25 6.22 15.69 11.38
CA ASP A 25 7.15 16.03 10.29
C ASP A 25 7.58 14.80 9.48
N VAL A 26 6.62 13.90 9.18
CA VAL A 26 6.91 12.69 8.41
C VAL A 26 7.27 13.06 6.98
N ALA A 27 8.44 12.60 6.53
CA ALA A 27 8.92 12.76 5.16
C ALA A 27 9.30 11.40 4.58
N LEU A 28 8.78 11.10 3.37
CA LEU A 28 9.09 9.89 2.61
C LEU A 28 8.86 10.12 1.12
N ASP A 29 9.48 9.29 0.31
CA ASP A 29 9.28 9.28 -1.15
C ASP A 29 9.20 7.85 -1.70
N VAL A 30 8.55 7.70 -2.83
CA VAL A 30 8.50 6.46 -3.62
C VAL A 30 8.82 6.82 -5.07
N ASN A 31 9.79 6.13 -5.66
CA ASN A 31 10.14 6.33 -7.07
C ASN A 31 9.28 5.46 -8.00
N GLU A 32 9.29 5.79 -9.28
CA GLU A 32 8.57 5.01 -10.29
C GLU A 32 9.08 3.56 -10.37
N GLY A 33 8.13 2.59 -10.29
CA GLY A 33 8.43 1.16 -10.30
C GLY A 33 9.20 0.65 -9.08
N GLU A 34 9.26 1.44 -8.01
CA GLU A 34 9.88 1.07 -6.74
C GLU A 34 8.87 0.49 -5.76
N ALA A 35 9.29 -0.46 -4.94
CA ALA A 35 8.56 -0.91 -3.76
C ALA A 35 9.29 -0.45 -2.50
N VAL A 36 8.59 0.32 -1.66
CA VAL A 36 9.11 0.91 -0.42
C VAL A 36 8.32 0.36 0.76
N ALA A 37 9.00 -0.11 1.80
CA ALA A 37 8.37 -0.49 3.06
C ALA A 37 8.33 0.69 4.05
N LEU A 38 7.19 0.88 4.71
CA LEU A 38 7.06 1.71 5.92
C LEU A 38 6.94 0.76 7.12
N LEU A 39 8.08 0.51 7.76
CA LEU A 39 8.19 -0.43 8.88
C LEU A 39 7.94 0.27 10.22
N GLY A 40 7.36 -0.45 11.16
CA GLY A 40 7.16 0.05 12.52
C GLY A 40 6.21 -0.84 13.31
N ARG A 41 6.26 -0.70 14.63
CA ARG A 41 5.37 -1.44 15.56
C ARG A 41 3.93 -0.97 15.43
N ASN A 42 2.99 -1.74 15.99
CA ASN A 42 1.59 -1.32 16.06
C ASN A 42 1.47 0.00 16.83
N GLY A 43 0.66 0.92 16.31
CA GLY A 43 0.52 2.28 16.88
C GLY A 43 1.66 3.25 16.53
N ALA A 44 2.66 2.87 15.72
CA ALA A 44 3.77 3.76 15.35
C ALA A 44 3.36 4.92 14.42
N GLY A 45 2.19 4.83 13.74
CA GLY A 45 1.71 5.85 12.82
C GLY A 45 1.60 5.41 11.36
N LYS A 46 1.86 4.14 11.02
CA LYS A 46 1.85 3.61 9.64
C LYS A 46 0.53 3.87 8.92
N SER A 47 -0.59 3.32 9.44
CA SER A 47 -1.91 3.49 8.83
C SER A 47 -2.38 4.95 8.83
N THR A 48 -1.99 5.75 9.84
CA THR A 48 -2.26 7.19 9.87
C THR A 48 -1.52 7.90 8.72
N THR A 49 -0.28 7.52 8.41
CA THR A 49 0.47 8.05 7.27
C THR A 49 -0.27 7.76 5.97
N PHE A 50 -0.71 6.52 5.75
CA PHE A 50 -1.46 6.15 4.52
C PHE A 50 -2.81 6.87 4.42
N ARG A 51 -3.57 6.89 5.51
CA ARG A 51 -4.85 7.62 5.57
C ARG A 51 -4.67 9.12 5.33
N SER A 52 -3.57 9.71 5.79
CA SER A 52 -3.24 11.11 5.51
C SER A 52 -2.93 11.34 4.05
N ILE A 53 -2.11 10.47 3.42
CA ILE A 53 -1.78 10.56 1.99
C ILE A 53 -3.04 10.53 1.12
N VAL A 54 -3.99 9.62 1.41
CA VAL A 54 -5.22 9.47 0.63
C VAL A 54 -6.35 10.42 1.05
N GLY A 55 -6.10 11.34 1.96
CA GLY A 55 -7.09 12.36 2.33
C GLY A 55 -8.17 11.92 3.31
N LEU A 56 -7.96 10.84 4.06
CA LEU A 56 -8.89 10.33 5.06
C LEU A 56 -8.71 10.93 6.46
N VAL A 57 -7.59 11.63 6.71
CA VAL A 57 -7.37 12.40 7.94
C VAL A 57 -7.66 13.86 7.66
N ALA A 58 -8.65 14.42 8.36
CA ALA A 58 -9.12 15.78 8.12
C ALA A 58 -8.12 16.84 8.59
N GLN A 59 -7.52 16.63 9.78
CA GLN A 59 -6.54 17.56 10.36
C GLN A 59 -5.12 17.12 10.01
N ARG A 60 -4.64 17.56 8.85
CA ARG A 60 -3.27 17.31 8.39
C ARG A 60 -2.67 18.56 7.78
N THR A 61 -1.35 18.70 7.89
CA THR A 61 -0.53 19.74 7.25
C THR A 61 0.71 19.09 6.62
N GLY A 62 1.44 19.84 5.82
CA GLY A 62 2.57 19.35 5.05
C GLY A 62 2.24 19.30 3.58
N ARG A 63 3.19 18.87 2.76
CA ARG A 63 3.06 18.77 1.32
C ARG A 63 3.04 17.32 0.85
N ILE A 64 2.05 16.97 0.03
CA ILE A 64 1.92 15.63 -0.56
C ILE A 64 1.81 15.78 -2.07
N GLN A 65 2.78 15.25 -2.80
CA GLN A 65 2.79 15.25 -4.26
C GLN A 65 2.70 13.84 -4.82
N PHE A 66 1.78 13.65 -5.74
CA PHE A 66 1.64 12.42 -6.52
C PHE A 66 1.78 12.75 -8.01
N GLU A 67 2.74 12.10 -8.69
CA GLU A 67 3.08 12.37 -10.10
C GLU A 67 3.33 13.87 -10.37
N GLY A 68 4.04 14.54 -9.44
CA GLY A 68 4.37 15.96 -9.54
C GLY A 68 3.21 16.93 -9.27
N ARG A 69 2.04 16.44 -8.87
CA ARG A 69 0.86 17.26 -8.55
C ARG A 69 0.62 17.27 -7.04
N ASP A 70 0.33 18.43 -6.47
CA ASP A 70 -0.06 18.56 -5.07
C ASP A 70 -1.47 17.95 -4.87
N ILE A 71 -1.60 17.04 -3.90
CA ILE A 71 -2.84 16.29 -3.64
C ILE A 71 -3.39 16.49 -2.24
N GLU A 72 -2.71 17.21 -1.36
CA GLU A 72 -3.09 17.39 0.05
C GLU A 72 -4.45 18.07 0.23
N SER A 73 -4.87 18.91 -0.73
CA SER A 73 -6.18 19.59 -0.71
C SER A 73 -7.30 18.83 -1.43
N LEU A 74 -6.95 17.73 -2.13
CA LEU A 74 -7.91 16.97 -2.91
C LEU A 74 -8.74 16.01 -2.02
N PRO A 75 -10.01 15.78 -2.35
CA PRO A 75 -10.81 14.76 -1.70
C PRO A 75 -10.33 13.36 -2.13
N THR A 76 -10.49 12.38 -1.25
CA THR A 76 -10.02 10.99 -1.44
C THR A 76 -10.41 10.41 -2.81
N HIS A 77 -11.66 10.60 -3.24
CA HIS A 77 -12.11 10.06 -4.53
C HIS A 77 -11.36 10.67 -5.74
N ALA A 78 -10.93 11.93 -5.66
CA ALA A 78 -10.14 12.57 -6.71
C ALA A 78 -8.70 12.02 -6.72
N ILE A 79 -8.10 11.81 -5.54
CA ILE A 79 -6.79 11.18 -5.38
C ILE A 79 -6.79 9.78 -6.00
N VAL A 80 -7.77 8.95 -5.63
CA VAL A 80 -7.90 7.58 -6.15
C VAL A 80 -8.16 7.57 -7.66
N ARG A 81 -9.05 8.45 -8.15
CA ARG A 81 -9.27 8.62 -9.59
C ARG A 81 -8.02 9.16 -10.31
N GLY A 82 -7.12 9.82 -9.62
CA GLY A 82 -5.81 10.23 -10.12
C GLY A 82 -4.84 9.07 -10.37
N GLY A 83 -5.09 7.87 -9.83
CA GLY A 83 -4.26 6.69 -10.04
C GLY A 83 -3.50 6.22 -8.80
N LEU A 84 -3.82 6.75 -7.61
CA LEU A 84 -3.29 6.29 -6.33
C LEU A 84 -4.26 5.28 -5.72
N GLY A 85 -3.90 4.00 -5.70
CA GLY A 85 -4.69 2.94 -5.07
C GLY A 85 -4.43 2.85 -3.56
N TYR A 86 -5.44 2.51 -2.78
CA TYR A 86 -5.30 2.26 -1.35
C TYR A 86 -6.01 0.98 -0.93
N VAL A 87 -5.30 0.08 -0.30
CA VAL A 87 -5.78 -1.16 0.28
C VAL A 87 -5.64 -1.05 1.80
N PRO A 88 -6.71 -0.80 2.53
CA PRO A 88 -6.68 -0.72 3.99
C PRO A 88 -6.55 -2.08 4.64
N GLU A 89 -6.07 -2.12 5.88
CA GLU A 89 -5.95 -3.31 6.74
C GLU A 89 -7.31 -4.04 6.90
N GLU A 90 -8.41 -3.29 7.05
CA GLU A 90 -9.75 -3.85 7.31
C GLU A 90 -10.42 -4.51 6.08
N ARG A 91 -9.68 -4.73 4.99
CA ARG A 91 -10.11 -5.41 3.74
C ARG A 91 -11.23 -4.72 2.97
N ARG A 92 -12.31 -4.27 3.61
CA ARG A 92 -13.44 -3.47 3.07
C ARG A 92 -14.00 -3.96 1.73
N ILE A 93 -14.24 -5.27 1.59
CA ILE A 93 -14.93 -5.84 0.45
C ILE A 93 -16.44 -5.60 0.54
N PHE A 94 -17.14 -5.73 -0.59
CA PHE A 94 -18.59 -5.78 -0.62
C PHE A 94 -19.03 -7.23 -0.39
N THR A 95 -19.52 -7.53 0.81
CA THR A 95 -19.81 -8.89 1.29
C THR A 95 -20.94 -9.58 0.51
N ASP A 96 -21.91 -8.81 0.03
CA ASP A 96 -23.09 -9.31 -0.69
C ASP A 96 -22.82 -9.46 -2.20
N LEU A 97 -21.78 -8.82 -2.71
CA LEU A 97 -21.37 -8.93 -4.10
C LEU A 97 -20.46 -10.15 -4.29
N THR A 98 -20.56 -10.78 -5.46
CA THR A 98 -19.65 -11.82 -5.90
C THR A 98 -18.22 -11.28 -6.10
N VAL A 99 -17.24 -12.18 -6.24
CA VAL A 99 -15.87 -11.81 -6.62
C VAL A 99 -15.87 -10.95 -7.89
N GLU A 100 -16.58 -11.39 -8.92
CA GLU A 100 -16.63 -10.70 -10.21
C GLU A 100 -17.27 -9.32 -10.12
N GLU A 101 -18.36 -9.18 -9.38
CA GLU A 101 -19.01 -7.89 -9.12
C GLU A 101 -18.15 -6.96 -8.28
N ASN A 102 -17.42 -7.49 -7.26
CA ASN A 102 -16.44 -6.70 -6.51
C ASN A 102 -15.36 -6.11 -7.41
N LEU A 103 -14.83 -6.89 -8.37
CA LEU A 103 -13.85 -6.41 -9.34
C LEU A 103 -14.45 -5.32 -10.23
N GLU A 104 -15.69 -5.50 -10.70
CA GLU A 104 -16.36 -4.54 -11.57
C GLU A 104 -16.57 -3.18 -10.90
N VAL A 105 -16.91 -3.15 -9.61
CA VAL A 105 -17.03 -1.90 -8.83
C VAL A 105 -15.69 -1.11 -8.82
N GLY A 106 -14.56 -1.81 -8.85
CA GLY A 106 -13.23 -1.17 -8.88
C GLY A 106 -12.83 -0.60 -10.23
N ARG A 107 -13.54 -0.95 -11.31
CA ARG A 107 -13.13 -0.60 -12.69
C ARG A 107 -13.01 0.90 -12.91
N GLN A 108 -11.86 1.30 -13.48
CA GLN A 108 -11.60 2.64 -13.98
C GLN A 108 -11.03 2.55 -15.42
N PRO A 109 -11.13 3.63 -16.21
CA PRO A 109 -10.48 3.69 -17.51
C PRO A 109 -8.98 3.43 -17.43
N ALA A 110 -8.40 2.91 -18.52
CA ALA A 110 -6.96 2.76 -18.66
C ALA A 110 -6.25 4.14 -18.53
N ARG A 111 -5.04 4.13 -18.00
CA ARG A 111 -4.20 5.32 -17.80
C ARG A 111 -2.93 5.20 -18.64
N PRO A 112 -2.43 6.30 -19.25
CA PRO A 112 -1.21 6.24 -20.07
C PRO A 112 0.03 5.76 -19.29
N ASN A 113 0.13 6.14 -18.01
CA ASN A 113 1.32 5.93 -17.17
C ASN A 113 1.12 4.81 -16.13
N ALA A 114 0.18 3.90 -16.35
CA ALA A 114 -0.10 2.79 -15.45
C ALA A 114 -0.35 1.49 -16.23
N PRO A 115 -0.02 0.33 -15.65
CA PRO A 115 -0.36 -0.94 -16.27
C PRO A 115 -1.88 -1.09 -16.37
N GLN A 116 -2.33 -1.63 -17.48
CA GLN A 116 -3.75 -1.95 -17.65
C GLN A 116 -4.06 -3.29 -16.98
N TRP A 117 -5.02 -3.28 -16.06
CA TRP A 117 -5.53 -4.45 -15.40
C TRP A 117 -6.92 -4.80 -15.93
N THR A 118 -7.06 -6.04 -16.38
CA THR A 118 -8.34 -6.63 -16.79
C THR A 118 -8.72 -7.76 -15.84
N ARG A 119 -9.99 -8.19 -15.85
CA ARG A 119 -10.42 -9.34 -15.03
C ARG A 119 -9.60 -10.58 -15.33
N GLU A 120 -9.33 -10.84 -16.60
CA GLU A 120 -8.55 -11.99 -17.05
C GLU A 120 -7.16 -11.96 -16.44
N ARG A 121 -6.46 -10.85 -16.55
CA ARG A 121 -5.13 -10.66 -15.97
C ARG A 121 -5.13 -10.75 -14.44
N LEU A 122 -6.19 -10.29 -13.78
CA LEU A 122 -6.33 -10.43 -12.32
C LEU A 122 -6.60 -11.87 -11.91
N PHE A 123 -7.36 -12.63 -12.72
CA PHE A 123 -7.57 -14.06 -12.47
C PHE A 123 -6.33 -14.92 -12.75
N GLU A 124 -5.45 -14.48 -13.65
CA GLU A 124 -4.12 -15.08 -13.81
C GLU A 124 -3.23 -14.79 -12.59
N LEU A 125 -3.29 -13.55 -12.06
CA LEU A 125 -2.53 -13.14 -10.88
C LEU A 125 -3.04 -13.79 -9.58
N PHE A 126 -4.35 -14.01 -9.48
CA PHE A 126 -5.03 -14.58 -8.31
C PHE A 126 -5.89 -15.80 -8.74
N PRO A 127 -5.27 -16.98 -9.01
CA PRO A 127 -5.99 -18.16 -9.52
C PRO A 127 -7.11 -18.62 -8.57
N ASN A 128 -6.92 -18.49 -7.25
CA ASN A 128 -7.94 -18.80 -6.27
C ASN A 128 -9.21 -17.94 -6.42
N LEU A 129 -9.08 -16.67 -6.82
CA LEU A 129 -10.25 -15.80 -7.12
C LEU A 129 -10.95 -16.25 -8.40
N ALA A 130 -10.18 -16.75 -9.38
CA ALA A 130 -10.72 -17.28 -10.63
C ALA A 130 -11.65 -18.49 -10.40
N GLU A 131 -11.33 -19.34 -9.43
CA GLU A 131 -12.14 -20.51 -9.05
C GLU A 131 -13.43 -20.13 -8.30
N MET A 132 -13.49 -18.90 -7.78
CA MET A 132 -14.58 -18.42 -6.92
C MET A 132 -15.37 -17.23 -7.50
N ARG A 133 -15.36 -17.05 -8.83
CA ARG A 133 -15.93 -15.86 -9.51
C ARG A 133 -17.34 -15.47 -9.03
N SER A 134 -18.20 -16.46 -8.87
CA SER A 134 -19.60 -16.29 -8.47
C SER A 134 -19.83 -16.38 -6.96
N ARG A 135 -18.77 -16.56 -6.15
CA ARG A 135 -18.90 -16.64 -4.69
C ARG A 135 -19.07 -15.25 -4.10
N PRO A 136 -20.09 -15.03 -3.22
CA PRO A 136 -20.18 -13.79 -2.46
C PRO A 136 -18.95 -13.54 -1.57
N GLY A 137 -18.47 -12.28 -1.53
CA GLY A 137 -17.30 -11.90 -0.75
C GLY A 137 -17.38 -12.23 0.74
N GLY A 138 -18.59 -12.18 1.33
CA GLY A 138 -18.81 -12.54 2.72
C GLY A 138 -18.62 -14.04 3.03
N ARG A 139 -18.56 -14.91 2.01
CA ARG A 139 -18.31 -16.35 2.14
C ARG A 139 -16.88 -16.76 1.87
N MET A 140 -15.98 -15.79 1.81
CA MET A 140 -14.55 -15.98 1.57
C MET A 140 -13.78 -15.96 2.89
N SER A 141 -12.64 -16.69 2.94
CA SER A 141 -11.69 -16.59 4.05
C SER A 141 -11.06 -15.20 4.10
N GLY A 142 -10.49 -14.82 5.25
CA GLY A 142 -9.84 -13.53 5.40
C GLY A 142 -8.70 -13.27 4.39
N GLY A 143 -7.92 -14.31 4.06
CA GLY A 143 -6.86 -14.19 3.06
C GLY A 143 -7.40 -14.01 1.63
N GLU A 144 -8.47 -14.72 1.27
CA GLU A 144 -9.15 -14.55 -0.02
C GLU A 144 -9.78 -13.15 -0.14
N GLN A 145 -10.37 -12.63 0.96
CA GLN A 145 -10.88 -11.26 1.02
C GLN A 145 -9.78 -10.23 0.83
N GLN A 146 -8.60 -10.45 1.42
CA GLN A 146 -7.45 -9.56 1.24
C GLN A 146 -6.99 -9.53 -0.22
N MET A 147 -6.86 -10.69 -0.87
CA MET A 147 -6.53 -10.79 -2.30
C MET A 147 -7.60 -10.12 -3.17
N LEU A 148 -8.90 -10.29 -2.84
CA LEU A 148 -9.98 -9.63 -3.55
C LEU A 148 -9.93 -8.11 -3.41
N THR A 149 -9.56 -7.57 -2.24
CA THR A 149 -9.40 -6.13 -2.03
C THR A 149 -8.28 -5.56 -2.90
N ILE A 150 -7.15 -6.26 -2.97
CA ILE A 150 -6.03 -5.87 -3.85
C ILE A 150 -6.46 -5.94 -5.32
N ALA A 151 -7.06 -7.05 -5.75
CA ALA A 151 -7.53 -7.23 -7.13
C ALA A 151 -8.53 -6.15 -7.54
N ARG A 152 -9.50 -5.81 -6.67
CA ARG A 152 -10.45 -4.72 -6.90
C ARG A 152 -9.75 -3.37 -7.03
N THR A 153 -8.73 -3.11 -6.21
CA THR A 153 -7.94 -1.87 -6.29
C THR A 153 -7.18 -1.79 -7.61
N LEU A 154 -6.61 -2.90 -8.07
CA LEU A 154 -5.92 -2.99 -9.36
C LEU A 154 -6.84 -2.76 -10.55
N MET A 155 -8.14 -3.14 -10.49
CA MET A 155 -9.12 -2.80 -11.53
C MET A 155 -9.25 -1.29 -11.75
N GLY A 156 -8.81 -0.48 -10.79
CA GLY A 156 -8.68 0.97 -10.91
C GLY A 156 -7.50 1.45 -11.78
N ASN A 157 -6.69 0.54 -12.31
CA ASN A 157 -5.48 0.84 -13.08
C ASN A 157 -4.53 1.83 -12.35
N PRO A 158 -4.16 1.58 -11.08
CA PRO A 158 -3.31 2.50 -10.34
C PRO A 158 -1.86 2.47 -10.84
N SER A 159 -1.17 3.60 -10.78
CA SER A 159 0.27 3.69 -11.01
C SER A 159 1.08 3.56 -9.72
N LEU A 160 0.43 3.82 -8.57
CA LEU A 160 0.96 3.61 -7.22
C LEU A 160 -0.12 2.96 -6.36
N VAL A 161 0.25 1.98 -5.54
CA VAL A 161 -0.64 1.36 -4.55
C VAL A 161 -0.04 1.45 -3.16
N LEU A 162 -0.84 1.92 -2.20
CA LEU A 162 -0.57 1.85 -0.77
C LEU A 162 -1.21 0.57 -0.24
N LEU A 163 -0.41 -0.33 0.35
CA LEU A 163 -0.87 -1.59 0.98
C LEU A 163 -0.66 -1.50 2.49
N ASP A 164 -1.75 -1.46 3.25
CA ASP A 164 -1.70 -1.30 4.71
C ASP A 164 -1.75 -2.68 5.38
N GLU A 165 -0.61 -3.11 5.94
CA GLU A 165 -0.37 -4.39 6.62
C GLU A 165 -0.92 -5.62 5.87
N PRO A 166 -0.53 -5.81 4.59
CA PRO A 166 -1.14 -6.84 3.74
C PRO A 166 -0.89 -8.28 4.22
N SER A 167 0.13 -8.53 5.06
CA SER A 167 0.46 -9.87 5.55
C SER A 167 -0.20 -10.21 6.88
N GLU A 168 -0.83 -9.25 7.58
CA GLU A 168 -1.34 -9.43 8.93
C GLU A 168 -2.48 -10.47 9.02
N GLY A 169 -2.36 -11.40 9.97
CA GLY A 169 -3.39 -12.41 10.25
C GLY A 169 -3.61 -13.42 9.12
N LEU A 170 -2.66 -13.55 8.19
CA LEU A 170 -2.72 -14.49 7.08
C LEU A 170 -1.96 -15.78 7.40
N SER A 171 -2.43 -16.90 6.84
CA SER A 171 -1.69 -18.16 6.91
C SER A 171 -0.42 -18.10 6.04
N PRO A 172 0.64 -18.89 6.36
CA PRO A 172 1.89 -18.88 5.58
C PRO A 172 1.70 -19.06 4.08
N LYS A 173 0.80 -19.96 3.67
CA LYS A 173 0.48 -20.20 2.26
C LYS A 173 -0.09 -18.94 1.57
N ILE A 174 -0.95 -18.19 2.26
CA ILE A 174 -1.53 -16.95 1.73
C ILE A 174 -0.48 -15.85 1.70
N VAL A 175 0.43 -15.80 2.68
CA VAL A 175 1.56 -14.87 2.68
C VAL A 175 2.47 -15.10 1.46
N GLU A 176 2.78 -16.34 1.10
CA GLU A 176 3.55 -16.68 -0.11
C GLU A 176 2.85 -16.17 -1.37
N GLN A 177 1.55 -16.44 -1.52
CA GLN A 177 0.76 -15.91 -2.65
C GLN A 177 0.71 -14.39 -2.69
N MET A 178 0.68 -13.75 -1.53
CA MET A 178 0.73 -12.28 -1.42
C MET A 178 2.07 -11.72 -1.92
N VAL A 179 3.18 -12.35 -1.54
CA VAL A 179 4.52 -11.98 -2.04
C VAL A 179 4.56 -12.09 -3.56
N GLU A 180 4.11 -13.22 -4.13
CA GLU A 180 4.07 -13.42 -5.58
C GLU A 180 3.23 -12.34 -6.29
N ALA A 181 2.05 -12.01 -5.75
CA ALA A 181 1.19 -10.97 -6.30
C ALA A 181 1.84 -9.59 -6.26
N ILE A 182 2.46 -9.21 -5.14
CA ILE A 182 3.15 -7.92 -4.98
C ILE A 182 4.35 -7.83 -5.95
N LEU A 183 5.14 -8.88 -6.09
CA LEU A 183 6.26 -8.92 -7.04
C LEU A 183 5.78 -8.84 -8.50
N ALA A 184 4.65 -9.47 -8.83
CA ALA A 184 4.05 -9.37 -10.16
C ALA A 184 3.50 -7.96 -10.44
N MET A 185 2.89 -7.29 -9.46
CA MET A 185 2.48 -5.88 -9.56
C MET A 185 3.68 -4.98 -9.84
N LYS A 186 4.76 -5.13 -9.08
CA LYS A 186 6.02 -4.40 -9.26
C LYS A 186 6.62 -4.65 -10.66
N LYS A 187 6.68 -5.91 -11.09
CA LYS A 187 7.15 -6.28 -12.44
C LYS A 187 6.29 -5.67 -13.55
N ALA A 188 5.01 -5.49 -13.30
CA ALA A 188 4.09 -4.82 -14.21
C ALA A 188 4.28 -3.29 -14.26
N GLY A 189 5.11 -2.71 -13.40
CA GLY A 189 5.40 -1.27 -13.34
C GLY A 189 4.59 -0.49 -12.31
N VAL A 190 3.83 -1.15 -11.43
CA VAL A 190 3.17 -0.48 -10.30
C VAL A 190 4.22 -0.10 -9.26
N SER A 191 4.20 1.16 -8.82
CA SER A 191 4.96 1.59 -7.64
C SER A 191 4.20 1.19 -6.37
N LEU A 192 4.92 0.87 -5.30
CA LEU A 192 4.31 0.34 -4.08
C LEU A 192 4.85 1.06 -2.84
N LEU A 193 3.96 1.42 -1.93
CA LEU A 193 4.31 1.76 -0.55
C LEU A 193 3.55 0.80 0.37
N VAL A 194 4.27 -0.01 1.12
CA VAL A 194 3.70 -1.10 1.92
C VAL A 194 3.99 -0.85 3.39
N SER A 195 2.97 -0.69 4.21
CA SER A 195 3.17 -0.66 5.66
C SER A 195 3.27 -2.08 6.19
N GLU A 196 4.23 -2.33 7.08
CA GLU A 196 4.45 -3.65 7.66
C GLU A 196 5.09 -3.59 9.05
N GLN A 197 4.78 -4.60 9.83
CA GLN A 197 5.52 -4.93 11.05
C GLN A 197 6.46 -6.12 10.80
N ASN A 198 6.11 -7.02 9.88
CA ASN A 198 6.88 -8.21 9.55
C ASN A 198 8.06 -7.86 8.64
N LEU A 199 9.26 -7.74 9.23
CA LEU A 199 10.49 -7.43 8.48
C LEU A 199 10.83 -8.52 7.45
N HIS A 200 10.53 -9.81 7.74
CA HIS A 200 10.81 -10.87 6.79
C HIS A 200 9.97 -10.71 5.51
N PHE A 201 8.68 -10.44 5.66
CA PHE A 201 7.80 -10.16 4.51
C PHE A 201 8.28 -8.93 3.74
N ALA A 202 8.60 -7.83 4.43
CA ALA A 202 9.05 -6.60 3.80
C ALA A 202 10.35 -6.79 2.97
N ARG A 203 11.29 -7.63 3.45
CA ARG A 203 12.51 -7.98 2.71
C ARG A 203 12.25 -8.68 1.38
N LEU A 204 11.21 -9.48 1.29
CA LEU A 204 10.88 -10.21 0.07
C LEU A 204 10.34 -9.31 -1.04
N ILE A 205 9.74 -8.18 -0.69
CA ILE A 205 8.97 -7.36 -1.64
C ILE A 205 9.57 -5.97 -1.91
N SER A 206 10.38 -5.43 -0.98
CA SER A 206 10.76 -4.01 -0.99
C SER A 206 12.21 -3.77 -1.38
N ASP A 207 12.47 -2.65 -2.06
CA ASP A 207 13.81 -2.18 -2.42
C ASP A 207 14.43 -1.33 -1.31
N ARG A 208 13.61 -0.46 -0.71
CA ARG A 208 13.97 0.46 0.38
C ARG A 208 12.99 0.36 1.54
N ALA A 209 13.41 0.87 2.68
CA ALA A 209 12.56 0.99 3.86
C ALA A 209 12.70 2.34 4.55
N TYR A 210 11.58 2.78 5.10
CA TYR A 210 11.51 3.76 6.18
C TYR A 210 11.11 3.03 7.45
N ILE A 211 11.65 3.45 8.59
CA ILE A 211 11.13 3.01 9.90
C ILE A 211 10.47 4.21 10.55
N ILE A 212 9.22 4.00 10.98
CA ILE A 212 8.46 4.99 11.74
C ILE A 212 8.28 4.51 13.18
N GLU A 213 8.56 5.40 14.12
CA GLU A 213 8.31 5.19 15.54
C GLU A 213 7.67 6.45 16.14
N ARG A 214 6.58 6.27 16.89
CA ARG A 214 5.86 7.37 17.56
C ARG A 214 5.59 8.56 16.64
N GLY A 215 5.21 8.26 15.40
CA GLY A 215 4.85 9.26 14.40
C GLY A 215 6.04 9.99 13.74
N ARG A 216 7.28 9.53 13.90
CA ARG A 216 8.49 10.11 13.29
C ARG A 216 9.26 9.08 12.49
N ILE A 217 9.84 9.49 11.38
CA ILE A 217 10.78 8.64 10.64
C ILE A 217 12.12 8.64 11.39
N CYS A 218 12.59 7.45 11.76
CA CYS A 218 13.85 7.26 12.46
C CYS A 218 14.92 6.55 11.61
N PHE A 219 14.54 5.98 10.46
CA PHE A 219 15.46 5.41 9.48
C PHE A 219 14.92 5.58 8.06
N SER A 220 15.83 5.76 7.11
CA SER A 220 15.56 5.74 5.66
C SER A 220 16.78 5.15 4.95
N GLY A 221 16.57 4.13 4.13
CA GLY A 221 17.65 3.49 3.38
C GLY A 221 17.19 2.30 2.55
N THR A 222 18.11 1.67 1.86
CA THR A 222 17.87 0.40 1.15
C THR A 222 17.65 -0.75 2.15
N MET A 223 17.00 -1.82 1.71
CA MET A 223 16.89 -3.04 2.55
C MET A 223 18.24 -3.60 2.95
N ALA A 224 19.27 -3.50 2.06
CA ALA A 224 20.63 -3.92 2.37
C ALA A 224 21.28 -3.06 3.47
N GLU A 225 21.07 -1.74 3.44
CA GLU A 225 21.53 -0.83 4.50
C GLU A 225 20.84 -1.12 5.83
N LEU A 226 19.55 -1.42 5.82
CA LEU A 226 18.81 -1.82 7.03
C LEU A 226 19.35 -3.16 7.58
N ASP A 227 19.67 -4.11 6.71
CA ASP A 227 20.23 -5.40 7.11
C ASP A 227 21.61 -5.28 7.73
N ALA A 228 22.39 -4.30 7.31
CA ALA A 228 23.70 -3.99 7.88
C ALA A 228 23.63 -3.26 9.25
N ARG A 229 22.44 -2.88 9.72
CA ARG A 229 22.22 -2.10 10.95
C ARG A 229 21.36 -2.88 11.97
N PRO A 230 21.93 -3.93 12.63
CA PRO A 230 21.21 -4.67 13.68
C PRO A 230 20.78 -3.78 14.84
N ASP A 231 21.58 -2.77 15.18
CA ASP A 231 21.26 -1.77 16.20
C ASP A 231 19.92 -1.07 15.95
N ILE A 232 19.66 -0.67 14.71
CA ILE A 232 18.38 -0.03 14.32
C ILE A 232 17.24 -1.03 14.35
N ARG A 233 17.44 -2.25 13.83
CA ARG A 233 16.42 -3.28 13.81
C ARG A 233 15.99 -3.69 15.21
N ASP A 234 16.95 -3.90 16.10
CA ASP A 234 16.70 -4.32 17.49
C ASP A 234 16.03 -3.20 18.30
N ALA A 235 16.42 -1.93 18.06
CA ALA A 235 15.81 -0.80 18.75
C ALA A 235 14.35 -0.53 18.34
N HIS A 236 14.00 -0.68 17.06
CA HIS A 236 12.74 -0.18 16.53
C HIS A 236 11.78 -1.28 16.01
N LEU A 237 12.28 -2.48 15.68
CA LEU A 237 11.49 -3.56 15.07
C LEU A 237 11.47 -4.85 15.90
N ALA A 238 12.37 -5.03 16.89
CA ALA A 238 12.32 -6.20 17.77
C ALA A 238 11.03 -6.20 18.61
N LEU A 239 10.42 -7.40 18.75
CA LEU A 239 9.24 -7.63 19.57
C LEU A 239 9.60 -7.71 21.05
#